data_43cfcfa690000bd13b23fd54c0bc3ea7
#
_entry.id   43cfcfa690000bd13b23fd54c0bc3ea7
#
_cell.length_a   1.000
_cell.length_b   1.000
_cell.length_c   1.000
_cell.angle_alpha   90.00
_cell.angle_beta   90.00
_cell.angle_gamma   90.00
#
_symmetry.space_group_name_H-M   'P 1'
#
loop_
_entity.id
_entity.type
_entity.pdbx_description
1 polymer ?
#
loop_
_entity_poly.entity_id
_entity_poly.type
_entity_poly.pdbx_seq_one_letter_code
_entity_poly.pdbx_strand_id
1 'polypeptide(L)'
;MTTSLKSSKKNNLSGEIVIPGDKSISHRAILFGLLSKGKTQIHGSQNSEDVLNSLNVARFLGIKTKVKSSVIFLDSPGIEGLSAPTKDLYFGNSGTGMRLFAGFLSSLNFSSTLTGDASLSNRPMMRIIDPLQKMGAKISATNKENPPLKISPSTGLKGITYKMPIASAQVKSSILLAGLNAEGKTQVQEKYPTRDHTERMMKTFEANISSSKGIVEIERSDLKTPGQIEVPGDFSSAAFFIGACLISENSEIKIKNVGINKTRKAFLDCLLDMNANIDLANIRQLGNEEVADLVIKSSDLFPAKIMEDIVPNLIDELPLFFLIASLIEGESEFNGLSELKHKESDRLSIMINNLQKLDVEVQLNED
;
A
#
# COMPACT_ATOMS: atom_id res chain seq x y z
N MET A 1 -31.81 -5.13 -9.57
CA MET A 1 -31.74 -3.80 -10.21
C MET A 1 -30.51 -3.78 -11.11
N THR A 2 -30.68 -3.53 -12.40
CA THR A 2 -29.56 -3.37 -13.32
C THR A 2 -29.01 -1.95 -13.18
N THR A 3 -27.77 -1.81 -12.73
CA THR A 3 -27.10 -0.52 -12.71
C THR A 3 -26.52 -0.28 -14.09
N SER A 4 -26.84 0.85 -14.72
CA SER A 4 -26.28 1.25 -16.02
C SER A 4 -25.53 2.56 -15.91
N LEU A 5 -24.42 2.68 -16.62
CA LEU A 5 -23.66 3.90 -16.79
C LEU A 5 -23.73 4.33 -18.25
N LYS A 6 -23.98 5.63 -18.50
CA LYS A 6 -23.87 6.23 -19.81
C LYS A 6 -22.80 7.30 -19.77
N SER A 7 -21.89 7.29 -20.73
CA SER A 7 -20.89 8.34 -20.89
C SER A 7 -20.97 8.93 -22.29
N SER A 8 -20.57 10.19 -22.43
CA SER A 8 -20.43 10.88 -23.71
C SER A 8 -19.00 11.38 -23.85
N LYS A 9 -18.53 11.49 -25.10
CA LYS A 9 -17.21 12.07 -25.39
C LYS A 9 -17.15 13.52 -24.89
N LYS A 10 -16.06 13.86 -24.24
CA LYS A 10 -15.70 15.23 -23.88
C LYS A 10 -14.33 15.56 -24.50
N ASN A 11 -14.22 16.71 -25.14
CA ASN A 11 -12.98 17.09 -25.82
C ASN A 11 -11.94 17.66 -24.86
N ASN A 12 -12.37 18.16 -23.70
CA ASN A 12 -11.49 18.69 -22.66
C ASN A 12 -11.97 18.26 -21.29
N LEU A 13 -11.05 18.06 -20.38
CA LEU A 13 -11.33 17.79 -18.97
C LEU A 13 -11.15 19.06 -18.16
N SER A 14 -12.12 19.39 -17.31
CA SER A 14 -12.04 20.57 -16.44
C SER A 14 -12.83 20.35 -15.17
N GLY A 15 -12.38 20.96 -14.08
CA GLY A 15 -13.07 20.93 -12.80
C GLY A 15 -12.19 20.53 -11.62
N GLU A 16 -12.84 20.33 -10.50
CA GLU A 16 -12.20 19.98 -9.23
C GLU A 16 -12.75 18.64 -8.74
N ILE A 17 -11.88 17.76 -8.28
CA ILE A 17 -12.23 16.43 -7.77
C ILE A 17 -11.54 16.14 -6.45
N VAL A 18 -12.18 15.27 -5.65
CA VAL A 18 -11.62 14.68 -4.45
C VAL A 18 -11.48 13.18 -4.66
N ILE A 19 -10.31 12.66 -4.37
CA ILE A 19 -9.98 11.24 -4.54
C ILE A 19 -10.33 10.48 -3.26
N PRO A 20 -10.81 9.21 -3.36
CA PRO A 20 -10.94 8.34 -2.20
C PRO A 20 -9.64 8.22 -1.42
N GLY A 21 -9.76 7.95 -0.12
CA GLY A 21 -8.60 7.83 0.75
C GLY A 21 -7.63 6.72 0.33
N ASP A 22 -6.35 6.88 0.69
CA ASP A 22 -5.29 5.92 0.40
C ASP A 22 -5.57 4.56 1.04
N LYS A 23 -5.58 3.51 0.20
CA LYS A 23 -5.85 2.13 0.62
C LYS A 23 -4.82 1.62 1.64
N SER A 24 -3.55 1.86 1.38
CA SER A 24 -2.44 1.39 2.21
C SER A 24 -2.44 2.05 3.59
N ILE A 25 -2.76 3.34 3.66
CA ILE A 25 -2.90 4.08 4.92
C ILE A 25 -4.17 3.64 5.65
N SER A 26 -5.29 3.42 4.94
CA SER A 26 -6.54 2.93 5.54
C SER A 26 -6.39 1.59 6.25
N HIS A 27 -5.71 0.61 5.63
CA HIS A 27 -5.39 -0.67 6.27
C HIS A 27 -4.59 -0.48 7.56
N ARG A 28 -3.58 0.39 7.50
CA ARG A 28 -2.71 0.67 8.66
C ARG A 28 -3.45 1.40 9.77
N ALA A 29 -4.28 2.38 9.45
CA ALA A 29 -5.07 3.09 10.43
C ALA A 29 -5.99 2.14 11.22
N ILE A 30 -6.62 1.17 10.55
CA ILE A 30 -7.40 0.13 11.21
C ILE A 30 -6.51 -0.77 12.07
N LEU A 31 -5.38 -1.24 11.55
CA LEU A 31 -4.47 -2.13 12.25
C LEU A 31 -3.86 -1.45 13.49
N PHE A 32 -3.36 -0.23 13.37
CA PHE A 32 -2.77 0.48 14.51
C PHE A 32 -3.82 0.91 15.53
N GLY A 33 -5.04 1.26 15.09
CA GLY A 33 -6.16 1.49 15.99
C GLY A 33 -6.61 0.23 16.73
N LEU A 34 -6.45 -0.96 16.13
CA LEU A 34 -6.64 -2.26 16.79
C LEU A 34 -5.57 -2.51 17.86
N LEU A 35 -4.31 -2.19 17.56
CA LEU A 35 -3.16 -2.48 18.43
C LEU A 35 -3.05 -1.53 19.64
N SER A 36 -3.55 -0.31 19.52
CA SER A 36 -3.48 0.71 20.57
C SER A 36 -4.72 0.66 21.48
N LYS A 37 -4.52 0.78 22.78
CA LYS A 37 -5.62 0.86 23.74
C LYS A 37 -6.35 2.21 23.64
N GLY A 38 -7.70 2.17 23.55
CA GLY A 38 -8.55 3.36 23.55
C GLY A 38 -9.33 3.55 22.27
N LYS A 39 -9.81 4.78 22.06
CA LYS A 39 -10.70 5.14 20.94
C LYS A 39 -9.89 5.81 19.83
N THR A 40 -10.09 5.34 18.61
CA THR A 40 -9.50 5.94 17.40
C THR A 40 -10.61 6.23 16.39
N GLN A 41 -10.59 7.43 15.81
CA GLN A 41 -11.46 7.84 14.71
C GLN A 41 -10.61 7.94 13.43
N ILE A 42 -11.07 7.30 12.36
CA ILE A 42 -10.39 7.33 11.07
C ILE A 42 -11.28 8.06 10.07
N HIS A 43 -10.81 9.18 9.59
CA HIS A 43 -11.48 10.04 8.62
C HIS A 43 -10.87 9.84 7.24
N GLY A 44 -11.69 9.92 6.18
CA GLY A 44 -11.23 9.82 4.80
C GLY A 44 -10.80 8.42 4.37
N SER A 45 -11.03 7.38 5.18
CA SER A 45 -10.68 6.00 4.83
C SER A 45 -11.30 5.57 3.50
N GLN A 46 -10.55 4.80 2.71
CA GLN A 46 -11.07 4.20 1.49
C GLN A 46 -12.21 3.21 1.82
N ASN A 47 -13.31 3.33 1.11
CA ASN A 47 -14.45 2.40 1.22
C ASN A 47 -14.35 1.29 0.18
N SER A 48 -13.27 0.50 0.24
CA SER A 48 -13.07 -0.68 -0.63
C SER A 48 -13.30 -1.96 0.15
N GLU A 49 -13.62 -3.04 -0.55
CA GLU A 49 -13.80 -4.37 0.02
C GLU A 49 -12.55 -4.82 0.81
N ASP A 50 -11.36 -4.53 0.30
CA ASP A 50 -10.08 -4.81 0.95
C ASP A 50 -10.01 -4.19 2.35
N VAL A 51 -10.35 -2.91 2.46
CA VAL A 51 -10.30 -2.17 3.73
C VAL A 51 -11.40 -2.65 4.69
N LEU A 52 -12.60 -2.93 4.16
CA LEU A 52 -13.71 -3.47 4.94
C LEU A 52 -13.39 -4.87 5.49
N ASN A 53 -12.68 -5.71 4.73
CA ASN A 53 -12.21 -7.00 5.22
C ASN A 53 -11.24 -6.84 6.40
N SER A 54 -10.30 -5.88 6.34
CA SER A 54 -9.43 -5.58 7.49
C SER A 54 -10.20 -5.09 8.72
N LEU A 55 -11.26 -4.30 8.53
CA LEU A 55 -12.15 -3.87 9.61
C LEU A 55 -12.91 -5.06 10.22
N ASN A 56 -13.37 -6.00 9.40
CA ASN A 56 -14.05 -7.22 9.86
C ASN A 56 -13.10 -8.13 10.64
N VAL A 57 -11.86 -8.30 10.14
CA VAL A 57 -10.82 -9.03 10.86
C VAL A 57 -10.56 -8.40 12.24
N ALA A 58 -10.46 -7.08 12.32
CA ALA A 58 -10.31 -6.39 13.59
C ALA A 58 -11.47 -6.66 14.57
N ARG A 59 -12.72 -6.75 14.06
CA ARG A 59 -13.89 -7.16 14.88
C ARG A 59 -13.76 -8.58 15.44
N PHE A 60 -13.29 -9.52 14.62
CA PHE A 60 -13.10 -10.91 15.07
C PHE A 60 -11.98 -11.05 16.12
N LEU A 61 -11.10 -10.05 16.20
CA LEU A 61 -10.07 -9.97 17.25
C LEU A 61 -10.56 -9.24 18.51
N GLY A 62 -11.85 -8.89 18.61
CA GLY A 62 -12.51 -8.43 19.83
C GLY A 62 -12.66 -6.93 19.99
N ILE A 63 -12.36 -6.11 18.97
CA ILE A 63 -12.59 -4.67 19.08
C ILE A 63 -14.02 -4.26 18.71
N LYS A 64 -14.50 -3.17 19.30
CA LYS A 64 -15.76 -2.56 18.93
C LYS A 64 -15.54 -1.57 17.78
N THR A 65 -16.36 -1.68 16.74
CA THR A 65 -16.26 -0.78 15.59
C THR A 65 -17.61 -0.22 15.20
N LYS A 66 -17.63 1.01 14.72
CA LYS A 66 -18.80 1.65 14.13
C LYS A 66 -18.38 2.47 12.92
N VAL A 67 -19.16 2.43 11.86
CA VAL A 67 -18.98 3.30 10.69
C VAL A 67 -20.17 4.26 10.63
N LYS A 68 -19.90 5.56 10.59
CA LYS A 68 -20.92 6.60 10.48
C LYS A 68 -20.39 7.74 9.61
N SER A 69 -21.14 8.13 8.57
CA SER A 69 -20.80 9.27 7.70
C SER A 69 -19.34 9.22 7.19
N SER A 70 -18.90 8.05 6.69
CA SER A 70 -17.54 7.82 6.20
C SER A 70 -16.42 7.88 7.25
N VAL A 71 -16.75 7.94 8.54
CA VAL A 71 -15.80 7.87 9.64
C VAL A 71 -15.87 6.48 10.28
N ILE A 72 -14.71 5.84 10.45
CA ILE A 72 -14.57 4.58 11.16
C ILE A 72 -14.20 4.89 12.61
N PHE A 73 -15.00 4.40 13.55
CA PHE A 73 -14.76 4.48 14.98
C PHE A 73 -14.29 3.12 15.47
N LEU A 74 -13.15 3.08 16.14
CA LEU A 74 -12.58 1.90 16.78
C LEU A 74 -12.52 2.15 18.29
N ASP A 75 -12.85 1.13 19.07
CA ASP A 75 -12.65 1.11 20.53
C ASP A 75 -11.96 -0.21 20.86
N SER A 76 -10.65 -0.13 21.13
CA SER A 76 -9.76 -1.28 21.30
C SER A 76 -9.30 -1.43 22.76
N PRO A 77 -9.25 -2.67 23.27
CA PRO A 77 -8.60 -2.95 24.55
C PRO A 77 -7.06 -2.90 24.48
N GLY A 78 -6.48 -2.70 23.29
CA GLY A 78 -5.06 -2.83 23.02
C GLY A 78 -4.63 -4.28 22.83
N ILE A 79 -3.36 -4.48 22.45
CA ILE A 79 -2.83 -5.79 22.06
C ILE A 79 -3.05 -6.88 23.11
N GLU A 80 -2.93 -6.56 24.39
CA GLU A 80 -3.08 -7.51 25.50
C GLU A 80 -4.54 -7.96 25.73
N GLY A 81 -5.50 -7.14 25.29
CA GLY A 81 -6.93 -7.43 25.45
C GLY A 81 -7.57 -8.04 24.22
N LEU A 82 -6.81 -8.34 23.18
CA LEU A 82 -7.33 -8.99 21.96
C LEU A 82 -7.74 -10.44 22.27
N SER A 83 -8.76 -10.90 21.56
CA SER A 83 -9.32 -12.25 21.71
C SER A 83 -8.93 -13.14 20.55
N ALA A 84 -8.74 -14.43 20.83
CA ALA A 84 -8.58 -15.44 19.78
C ALA A 84 -9.81 -15.42 18.84
N PRO A 85 -9.61 -15.39 17.52
CA PRO A 85 -10.72 -15.39 16.59
C PRO A 85 -11.46 -16.73 16.61
N THR A 86 -12.79 -16.69 16.55
CA THR A 86 -13.65 -17.88 16.52
C THR A 86 -13.86 -18.40 15.10
N LYS A 87 -13.37 -17.71 14.09
CA LYS A 87 -13.49 -18.03 12.66
C LYS A 87 -12.18 -17.70 11.96
N ASP A 88 -12.01 -18.25 10.78
CA ASP A 88 -10.94 -17.86 9.88
C ASP A 88 -11.02 -16.36 9.55
N LEU A 89 -9.87 -15.72 9.52
CA LEU A 89 -9.72 -14.31 9.23
C LEU A 89 -9.66 -14.12 7.70
N TYR A 90 -10.77 -13.71 7.11
CA TYR A 90 -10.91 -13.56 5.67
C TYR A 90 -10.49 -12.16 5.19
N PHE A 91 -9.54 -12.10 4.26
CA PHE A 91 -8.97 -10.88 3.70
C PHE A 91 -9.43 -10.53 2.28
N GLY A 92 -10.36 -11.31 1.69
CA GLY A 92 -10.76 -11.10 0.28
C GLY A 92 -9.56 -11.22 -0.65
N ASN A 93 -9.34 -10.20 -1.49
CA ASN A 93 -8.17 -10.10 -2.38
C ASN A 93 -7.01 -9.29 -1.77
N SER A 94 -7.10 -8.87 -0.51
CA SER A 94 -6.12 -7.97 0.09
C SER A 94 -4.83 -8.67 0.52
N GLY A 95 -3.85 -8.74 -0.39
CA GLY A 95 -2.50 -9.16 -0.04
C GLY A 95 -1.82 -8.23 0.98
N THR A 96 -2.15 -6.93 0.97
CA THR A 96 -1.67 -5.98 1.97
C THR A 96 -2.22 -6.34 3.35
N GLY A 97 -3.54 -6.43 3.48
CA GLY A 97 -4.18 -6.79 4.75
C GLY A 97 -3.60 -8.08 5.32
N MET A 98 -3.59 -9.17 4.54
CA MET A 98 -3.10 -10.48 4.99
C MET A 98 -1.65 -10.42 5.48
N ARG A 99 -0.74 -9.78 4.73
CA ARG A 99 0.69 -9.74 5.10
C ARG A 99 0.96 -8.89 6.34
N LEU A 100 0.29 -7.75 6.47
CA LEU A 100 0.44 -6.90 7.65
C LEU A 100 -0.11 -7.60 8.91
N PHE A 101 -1.31 -8.16 8.82
CA PHE A 101 -1.92 -8.89 9.94
C PHE A 101 -1.12 -10.15 10.30
N ALA A 102 -0.56 -10.87 9.32
CA ALA A 102 0.30 -12.02 9.60
C ALA A 102 1.51 -11.64 10.46
N GLY A 103 2.14 -10.48 10.18
CA GLY A 103 3.26 -9.98 10.97
C GLY A 103 2.89 -9.82 12.44
N PHE A 104 1.85 -9.04 12.72
CA PHE A 104 1.44 -8.77 14.10
C PHE A 104 0.84 -10.01 14.80
N LEU A 105 -0.02 -10.80 14.13
CA LEU A 105 -0.64 -12.01 14.70
C LEU A 105 0.39 -13.06 15.10
N SER A 106 1.53 -13.09 14.39
CA SER A 106 2.65 -14.00 14.74
C SER A 106 3.25 -13.75 16.13
N SER A 107 3.01 -12.59 16.73
CA SER A 107 3.49 -12.26 18.08
C SER A 107 2.49 -12.62 19.19
N LEU A 108 1.27 -13.03 18.85
CA LEU A 108 0.21 -13.28 19.82
C LEU A 108 0.21 -14.71 20.38
N ASN A 109 -0.38 -14.89 21.57
CA ASN A 109 -0.42 -16.17 22.28
C ASN A 109 -1.64 -17.03 21.94
N PHE A 110 -2.30 -16.79 20.81
CA PHE A 110 -3.41 -17.58 20.31
C PHE A 110 -3.26 -17.96 18.83
N SER A 111 -4.00 -18.99 18.41
CA SER A 111 -4.01 -19.44 17.01
C SER A 111 -4.88 -18.56 16.14
N SER A 112 -4.50 -18.40 14.87
CA SER A 112 -5.32 -17.79 13.84
C SER A 112 -5.09 -18.43 12.46
N THR A 113 -6.13 -18.45 11.62
CA THR A 113 -6.03 -18.88 10.23
C THR A 113 -6.42 -17.69 9.35
N LEU A 114 -5.55 -17.34 8.40
CA LEU A 114 -5.78 -16.25 7.46
C LEU A 114 -6.12 -16.83 6.10
N THR A 115 -7.27 -16.41 5.55
CA THR A 115 -7.80 -16.89 4.28
C THR A 115 -8.07 -15.73 3.33
N GLY A 116 -8.22 -16.03 2.04
CA GLY A 116 -8.55 -15.06 1.02
C GLY A 116 -9.40 -15.66 -0.10
N ASP A 117 -9.68 -14.87 -1.11
CA ASP A 117 -10.33 -15.33 -2.33
C ASP A 117 -9.42 -16.21 -3.18
N ALA A 118 -9.92 -16.67 -4.32
CA ALA A 118 -9.14 -17.53 -5.23
C ALA A 118 -7.86 -16.84 -5.75
N SER A 119 -7.89 -15.54 -5.98
CA SER A 119 -6.72 -14.78 -6.42
C SER A 119 -5.67 -14.68 -5.31
N LEU A 120 -6.08 -14.26 -4.11
CA LEU A 120 -5.16 -14.14 -2.97
C LEU A 120 -4.58 -15.51 -2.57
N SER A 121 -5.38 -16.59 -2.69
CA SER A 121 -4.97 -17.96 -2.37
C SER A 121 -3.87 -18.51 -3.30
N ASN A 122 -3.61 -17.85 -4.42
CA ASN A 122 -2.53 -18.19 -5.35
C ASN A 122 -1.28 -17.31 -5.18
N ARG A 123 -1.31 -16.33 -4.27
CA ARG A 123 -0.15 -15.44 -4.08
C ARG A 123 0.91 -16.05 -3.16
N PRO A 124 2.20 -15.96 -3.51
CA PRO A 124 3.28 -16.46 -2.67
C PRO A 124 3.39 -15.64 -1.38
N MET A 125 3.51 -16.35 -0.24
CA MET A 125 3.63 -15.77 1.10
C MET A 125 5.00 -16.07 1.76
N MET A 126 5.88 -16.85 1.11
CA MET A 126 7.20 -17.17 1.66
C MET A 126 8.03 -15.93 1.99
N ARG A 127 7.87 -14.84 1.24
CA ARG A 127 8.56 -13.57 1.48
C ARG A 127 8.30 -12.97 2.88
N ILE A 128 7.16 -13.28 3.50
CA ILE A 128 6.86 -12.90 4.90
C ILE A 128 7.04 -14.05 5.86
N ILE A 129 6.76 -15.28 5.46
CA ILE A 129 6.87 -16.47 6.32
C ILE A 129 8.31 -16.67 6.77
N ASP A 130 9.28 -16.63 5.84
CA ASP A 130 10.70 -16.84 6.15
C ASP A 130 11.23 -15.87 7.23
N PRO A 131 11.12 -14.54 7.09
CA PRO A 131 11.58 -13.65 8.15
C PRO A 131 10.80 -13.80 9.46
N LEU A 132 9.48 -14.06 9.44
CA LEU A 132 8.71 -14.28 10.65
C LEU A 132 9.13 -15.55 11.38
N GLN A 133 9.43 -16.64 10.66
CA GLN A 133 9.97 -17.87 11.25
C GLN A 133 11.37 -17.64 11.84
N LYS A 134 12.21 -16.82 11.21
CA LYS A 134 13.50 -16.42 11.79
C LYS A 134 13.36 -15.63 13.09
N MET A 135 12.24 -14.89 13.26
CA MET A 135 11.88 -14.24 14.52
C MET A 135 11.34 -15.24 15.58
N GLY A 136 11.10 -16.49 15.22
CA GLY A 136 10.52 -17.52 16.09
C GLY A 136 9.02 -17.73 15.95
N ALA A 137 8.37 -17.13 14.94
CA ALA A 137 6.96 -17.35 14.65
C ALA A 137 6.69 -18.78 14.19
N LYS A 138 5.60 -19.36 14.67
CA LYS A 138 5.07 -20.65 14.21
C LYS A 138 4.00 -20.41 13.16
N ILE A 139 4.42 -20.11 11.94
CA ILE A 139 3.56 -19.82 10.80
C ILE A 139 3.81 -20.82 9.68
N SER A 140 2.74 -21.29 9.06
CA SER A 140 2.78 -22.21 7.91
C SER A 140 1.73 -21.82 6.86
N ALA A 141 1.97 -22.24 5.63
CA ALA A 141 1.09 -22.03 4.49
C ALA A 141 0.71 -23.36 3.84
N THR A 142 -0.38 -23.39 3.09
CA THR A 142 -0.74 -24.53 2.24
C THR A 142 0.31 -24.65 1.11
N ASN A 143 0.68 -25.90 0.77
CA ASN A 143 1.71 -26.17 -0.24
C ASN A 143 3.04 -25.43 -0.02
N LYS A 144 3.33 -25.05 1.24
CA LYS A 144 4.51 -24.31 1.72
C LYS A 144 4.57 -22.82 1.29
N GLU A 145 3.74 -22.35 0.37
CA GLU A 145 3.88 -21.02 -0.22
C GLU A 145 2.63 -20.13 -0.17
N ASN A 146 1.43 -20.72 -0.23
CA ASN A 146 0.19 -19.99 -0.49
C ASN A 146 -0.78 -20.03 0.71
N PRO A 147 -1.71 -19.07 0.81
CA PRO A 147 -2.80 -19.15 1.79
C PRO A 147 -3.67 -20.42 1.60
N PRO A 148 -4.32 -20.88 2.67
CA PRO A 148 -4.42 -20.32 4.03
C PRO A 148 -3.11 -20.31 4.81
N LEU A 149 -2.89 -19.21 5.55
CA LEU A 149 -1.80 -19.14 6.53
C LEU A 149 -2.31 -19.57 7.90
N LYS A 150 -1.63 -20.54 8.52
CA LYS A 150 -1.92 -20.98 9.88
C LYS A 150 -0.83 -20.45 10.81
N ILE A 151 -1.23 -19.66 11.80
CA ILE A 151 -0.37 -19.08 12.81
C ILE A 151 -0.72 -19.75 14.14
N SER A 152 0.27 -20.37 14.77
CA SER A 152 0.12 -20.97 16.10
C SER A 152 0.53 -19.99 17.21
N PRO A 153 0.12 -20.21 18.47
CA PRO A 153 0.46 -19.34 19.57
C PRO A 153 1.97 -19.12 19.70
N SER A 154 2.35 -17.87 19.87
CA SER A 154 3.73 -17.48 20.14
C SER A 154 4.05 -17.55 21.62
N THR A 155 5.26 -17.98 21.94
CA THR A 155 5.85 -17.88 23.30
C THR A 155 6.75 -16.65 23.44
N GLY A 156 6.76 -15.77 22.47
CA GLY A 156 7.58 -14.58 22.32
C GLY A 156 8.43 -14.63 21.04
N LEU A 157 8.46 -13.53 20.31
CA LEU A 157 9.33 -13.36 19.15
C LEU A 157 10.65 -12.73 19.60
N LYS A 158 11.70 -12.96 18.81
CA LYS A 158 13.01 -12.30 18.97
C LYS A 158 13.24 -11.34 17.81
N GLY A 159 13.79 -10.18 18.12
CA GLY A 159 14.25 -9.23 17.12
C GLY A 159 15.34 -9.84 16.23
N ILE A 160 15.36 -9.44 14.95
CA ILE A 160 16.33 -9.88 13.97
C ILE A 160 16.87 -8.71 13.16
N THR A 161 18.03 -8.89 12.54
CA THR A 161 18.48 -8.06 11.43
C THR A 161 18.16 -8.78 10.12
N TYR A 162 17.28 -8.19 9.32
CA TYR A 162 16.83 -8.77 8.06
C TYR A 162 17.19 -7.88 6.88
N LYS A 163 18.09 -8.37 6.03
CA LYS A 163 18.38 -7.72 4.74
C LYS A 163 17.38 -8.24 3.72
N MET A 164 16.53 -7.36 3.21
CA MET A 164 15.51 -7.74 2.23
C MET A 164 16.17 -8.09 0.88
N PRO A 165 15.92 -9.29 0.34
CA PRO A 165 16.46 -9.68 -0.98
C PRO A 165 15.79 -8.88 -2.11
N ILE A 166 14.53 -8.50 -1.94
CA ILE A 166 13.72 -7.78 -2.91
C ILE A 166 13.02 -6.61 -2.21
N ALA A 167 12.96 -5.45 -2.86
CA ALA A 167 12.28 -4.28 -2.34
C ALA A 167 10.76 -4.52 -2.20
N SER A 168 10.26 -4.56 -0.96
CA SER A 168 8.85 -4.81 -0.67
C SER A 168 8.39 -4.13 0.62
N ALA A 169 7.60 -3.08 0.49
CA ALA A 169 7.00 -2.40 1.63
C ALA A 169 6.13 -3.32 2.50
N GLN A 170 5.48 -4.34 1.91
CA GLN A 170 4.64 -5.28 2.64
C GLN A 170 5.48 -6.23 3.50
N VAL A 171 6.62 -6.71 3.00
CA VAL A 171 7.56 -7.54 3.76
C VAL A 171 8.17 -6.74 4.90
N LYS A 172 8.68 -5.54 4.62
CA LYS A 172 9.17 -4.61 5.65
C LYS A 172 8.12 -4.38 6.73
N SER A 173 6.90 -4.02 6.35
CA SER A 173 5.80 -3.76 7.28
C SER A 173 5.47 -4.98 8.15
N SER A 174 5.43 -6.18 7.58
CA SER A 174 5.15 -7.42 8.30
C SER A 174 6.19 -7.68 9.40
N ILE A 175 7.49 -7.52 9.08
CA ILE A 175 8.59 -7.70 10.02
C ILE A 175 8.55 -6.64 11.13
N LEU A 176 8.33 -5.38 10.77
CA LEU A 176 8.25 -4.28 11.75
C LEU A 176 7.06 -4.46 12.70
N LEU A 177 5.90 -4.91 12.20
CA LEU A 177 4.71 -5.19 13.02
C LEU A 177 4.93 -6.37 13.98
N ALA A 178 5.66 -7.41 13.56
CA ALA A 178 6.10 -8.48 14.45
C ALA A 178 7.10 -7.96 15.49
N GLY A 179 7.98 -7.05 15.09
CA GLY A 179 8.99 -6.41 15.94
C GLY A 179 8.42 -5.55 17.07
N LEU A 180 7.20 -5.01 16.91
CA LEU A 180 6.52 -4.24 17.96
C LEU A 180 6.38 -4.99 19.29
N ASN A 181 6.30 -6.33 19.24
CA ASN A 181 6.14 -7.19 20.42
C ASN A 181 7.26 -8.21 20.58
N ALA A 182 8.37 -8.05 19.83
CA ALA A 182 9.53 -8.93 19.92
C ALA A 182 10.49 -8.50 21.04
N GLU A 183 11.23 -9.48 21.60
CA GLU A 183 12.34 -9.22 22.50
C GLU A 183 13.56 -8.75 21.71
N GLY A 184 14.17 -7.66 22.16
CA GLY A 184 15.32 -7.04 21.49
C GLY A 184 14.94 -6.21 20.27
N LYS A 185 15.95 -5.79 19.52
CA LYS A 185 15.82 -4.89 18.37
C LYS A 185 15.56 -5.66 17.08
N THR A 186 14.59 -5.20 16.30
CA THR A 186 14.34 -5.67 14.93
C THR A 186 14.82 -4.63 13.94
N GLN A 187 15.67 -5.02 12.99
CA GLN A 187 16.19 -4.17 11.92
C GLN A 187 15.80 -4.73 10.56
N VAL A 188 15.32 -3.85 9.67
CA VAL A 188 15.10 -4.18 8.26
C VAL A 188 15.98 -3.30 7.39
N GLN A 189 16.77 -3.92 6.51
CA GLN A 189 17.67 -3.24 5.59
C GLN A 189 17.11 -3.35 4.16
N GLU A 190 16.96 -2.20 3.50
CA GLU A 190 16.47 -2.08 2.14
C GLU A 190 17.60 -1.73 1.17
N LYS A 191 17.66 -2.38 0.01
CA LYS A 191 18.54 -1.98 -1.11
C LYS A 191 18.04 -0.69 -1.75
N TYR A 192 16.73 -0.64 -2.03
CA TYR A 192 16.03 0.51 -2.55
C TYR A 192 14.91 0.90 -1.60
N PRO A 193 14.70 2.20 -1.33
CA PRO A 193 13.63 2.66 -0.45
C PRO A 193 12.26 2.18 -0.94
N THR A 194 11.46 1.64 -0.04
CA THR A 194 10.06 1.31 -0.30
C THR A 194 9.14 2.23 0.51
N ARG A 195 7.83 2.19 0.21
CA ARG A 195 6.81 2.97 0.92
C ARG A 195 6.97 2.89 2.44
N ASP A 196 6.94 4.04 3.11
CA ASP A 196 7.22 4.20 4.55
C ASP A 196 5.96 4.49 5.40
N HIS A 197 4.76 4.22 4.87
CA HIS A 197 3.51 4.46 5.60
C HIS A 197 3.44 3.72 6.95
N THR A 198 4.08 2.53 7.08
CA THR A 198 4.14 1.81 8.35
C THR A 198 4.98 2.56 9.37
N GLU A 199 6.14 3.02 8.98
CA GLU A 199 7.06 3.79 9.82
C GLU A 199 6.42 5.11 10.26
N ARG A 200 5.74 5.80 9.36
CA ARG A 200 5.00 7.03 9.65
C ARG A 200 3.84 6.77 10.61
N MET A 201 3.08 5.70 10.39
CA MET A 201 1.98 5.33 11.28
C MET A 201 2.51 4.89 12.66
N MET A 202 3.62 4.15 12.73
CA MET A 202 4.29 3.81 13.97
C MET A 202 4.68 5.05 14.78
N LYS A 203 5.24 6.07 14.12
CA LYS A 203 5.53 7.36 14.77
C LYS A 203 4.28 8.08 15.27
N THR A 204 3.20 8.04 14.48
CA THR A 204 1.89 8.63 14.88
C THR A 204 1.36 7.97 16.15
N PHE A 205 1.62 6.68 16.36
CA PHE A 205 1.23 5.92 17.55
C PHE A 205 2.33 5.82 18.61
N GLU A 206 3.35 6.67 18.55
CA GLU A 206 4.45 6.80 19.50
C GLU A 206 5.30 5.52 19.68
N ALA A 207 5.41 4.68 18.64
CA ALA A 207 6.30 3.52 18.69
C ALA A 207 7.78 3.96 18.70
N ASN A 208 8.64 3.17 19.35
CA ASN A 208 10.09 3.38 19.35
C ASN A 208 10.71 2.89 18.04
N ILE A 209 10.56 3.70 17.00
CA ILE A 209 11.03 3.42 15.63
C ILE A 209 11.97 4.50 15.14
N SER A 210 13.04 4.07 14.47
CA SER A 210 13.97 4.96 13.77
C SER A 210 14.22 4.48 12.35
N SER A 211 14.59 5.42 11.47
CA SER A 211 14.90 5.13 10.07
C SER A 211 16.09 6.00 9.63
N SER A 212 17.14 5.37 9.14
CA SER A 212 18.33 6.05 8.64
C SER A 212 19.05 5.20 7.60
N LYS A 213 19.48 5.81 6.49
CA LYS A 213 20.34 5.19 5.45
C LYS A 213 19.86 3.82 4.96
N GLY A 214 18.55 3.66 4.72
CA GLY A 214 17.97 2.40 4.24
C GLY A 214 17.83 1.31 5.31
N ILE A 215 18.04 1.66 6.60
CA ILE A 215 17.82 0.78 7.74
C ILE A 215 16.65 1.32 8.56
N VAL A 216 15.68 0.48 8.83
CA VAL A 216 14.56 0.77 9.73
C VAL A 216 14.69 -0.13 10.95
N GLU A 217 14.65 0.47 12.13
CA GLU A 217 14.78 -0.23 13.41
C GLU A 217 13.53 -0.01 14.24
N ILE A 218 13.06 -1.07 14.90
CA ILE A 218 11.95 -1.05 15.86
C ILE A 218 12.33 -1.82 17.11
N GLU A 219 11.95 -1.31 18.26
CA GLU A 219 11.97 -2.01 19.53
C GLU A 219 10.56 -2.18 20.07
N ARG A 220 10.37 -3.13 21.00
CA ARG A 220 9.08 -3.32 21.65
C ARG A 220 8.50 -2.00 22.11
N SER A 221 7.21 -1.77 21.81
CA SER A 221 6.57 -0.49 22.06
C SER A 221 5.10 -0.66 22.43
N ASP A 222 4.69 0.06 23.45
CA ASP A 222 3.28 0.25 23.80
C ASP A 222 2.73 1.41 22.96
N LEU A 223 1.80 1.08 22.08
CA LEU A 223 1.23 2.07 21.17
C LEU A 223 0.20 2.95 21.88
N LYS A 224 0.25 4.26 21.58
CA LYS A 224 -0.74 5.24 22.03
C LYS A 224 -1.57 5.74 20.87
N THR A 225 -2.89 5.68 21.03
CA THR A 225 -3.78 6.23 20.00
C THR A 225 -3.67 7.75 19.93
N PRO A 226 -3.58 8.35 18.74
CA PRO A 226 -3.65 9.81 18.58
C PRO A 226 -5.10 10.34 18.71
N GLY A 227 -6.08 9.46 18.91
CA GLY A 227 -7.51 9.81 18.97
C GLY A 227 -8.13 9.96 17.59
N GLN A 228 -7.46 10.63 16.66
CA GLN A 228 -7.95 10.87 15.30
C GLN A 228 -6.84 10.64 14.27
N ILE A 229 -7.22 10.04 13.13
CA ILE A 229 -6.37 9.83 11.96
C ILE A 229 -7.10 10.37 10.74
N GLU A 230 -6.41 11.20 9.97
CA GLU A 230 -6.85 11.66 8.66
C GLU A 230 -6.12 10.87 7.58
N VAL A 231 -6.87 10.28 6.65
CA VAL A 231 -6.31 9.53 5.51
C VAL A 231 -6.31 10.44 4.29
N PRO A 232 -5.15 10.73 3.69
CA PRO A 232 -5.06 11.52 2.47
C PRO A 232 -5.65 10.79 1.27
N GLY A 233 -5.93 11.51 0.19
CA GLY A 233 -6.34 10.94 -1.08
C GLY A 233 -5.27 10.00 -1.66
N ASP A 234 -5.74 8.87 -2.21
CA ASP A 234 -4.90 7.81 -2.78
C ASP A 234 -4.19 8.27 -4.06
N PHE A 235 -2.87 8.26 -4.03
CA PHE A 235 -2.06 8.69 -5.18
C PHE A 235 -2.29 7.81 -6.41
N SER A 236 -2.44 6.47 -6.26
CA SER A 236 -2.76 5.57 -7.39
C SER A 236 -4.10 5.90 -8.04
N SER A 237 -5.09 6.29 -7.25
CA SER A 237 -6.39 6.74 -7.77
C SER A 237 -6.27 8.09 -8.48
N ALA A 238 -5.47 9.01 -7.94
CA ALA A 238 -5.19 10.31 -8.57
C ALA A 238 -4.46 10.15 -9.91
N ALA A 239 -3.54 9.19 -10.01
CA ALA A 239 -2.70 8.96 -11.19
C ALA A 239 -3.51 8.82 -12.48
N PHE A 240 -4.69 8.16 -12.45
CA PHE A 240 -5.56 8.01 -13.61
C PHE A 240 -6.08 9.36 -14.12
N PHE A 241 -6.48 10.26 -13.23
CA PHE A 241 -6.95 11.59 -13.59
C PHE A 241 -5.80 12.49 -14.03
N ILE A 242 -4.63 12.36 -13.39
CA ILE A 242 -3.40 13.05 -13.82
C ILE A 242 -3.08 12.65 -15.26
N GLY A 243 -2.95 11.34 -15.53
CA GLY A 243 -2.64 10.85 -16.87
C GLY A 243 -3.67 11.27 -17.90
N ALA A 244 -4.97 11.12 -17.60
CA ALA A 244 -6.04 11.52 -18.49
C ALA A 244 -5.99 13.02 -18.85
N CYS A 245 -5.70 13.90 -17.88
CA CYS A 245 -5.60 15.33 -18.12
C CYS A 245 -4.39 15.69 -18.97
N LEU A 246 -3.22 15.09 -18.68
CA LEU A 246 -1.98 15.37 -19.40
C LEU A 246 -2.08 15.06 -20.89
N ILE A 247 -2.74 13.95 -21.26
CA ILE A 247 -2.89 13.49 -22.66
C ILE A 247 -4.13 14.04 -23.38
N SER A 248 -4.98 14.79 -22.68
CA SER A 248 -6.19 15.38 -23.26
C SER A 248 -5.96 16.83 -23.63
N GLU A 249 -6.34 17.25 -24.83
CA GLU A 249 -6.18 18.63 -25.28
C GLU A 249 -7.00 19.62 -24.44
N ASN A 250 -6.48 20.84 -24.24
CA ASN A 250 -7.16 21.96 -23.60
C ASN A 250 -7.81 21.60 -22.25
N SER A 251 -7.14 20.75 -21.47
CA SER A 251 -7.63 20.23 -20.19
C SER A 251 -6.91 20.90 -19.01
N GLU A 252 -7.68 21.16 -17.95
CA GLU A 252 -7.17 21.61 -16.65
C GLU A 252 -8.05 21.06 -15.54
N ILE A 253 -7.48 20.26 -14.66
CA ILE A 253 -8.18 19.73 -13.48
C ILE A 253 -7.42 20.04 -12.21
N LYS A 254 -8.17 20.11 -11.09
CA LYS A 254 -7.62 20.20 -9.76
C LYS A 254 -8.01 18.97 -8.94
N ILE A 255 -7.03 18.29 -8.39
CA ILE A 255 -7.25 17.14 -7.49
C ILE A 255 -6.85 17.54 -6.08
N LYS A 256 -7.81 17.52 -5.16
CA LYS A 256 -7.58 17.96 -3.79
C LYS A 256 -7.02 16.87 -2.89
N ASN A 257 -6.22 17.31 -1.93
CA ASN A 257 -5.80 16.53 -0.77
C ASN A 257 -5.12 15.20 -1.12
N VAL A 258 -4.30 15.18 -2.18
CA VAL A 258 -3.58 13.98 -2.62
C VAL A 258 -2.36 13.74 -1.74
N GLY A 259 -2.14 12.50 -1.31
CA GLY A 259 -0.91 12.10 -0.62
C GLY A 259 0.30 12.22 -1.56
N ILE A 260 1.30 12.99 -1.17
CA ILE A 260 2.53 13.22 -1.94
C ILE A 260 3.79 12.74 -1.19
N ASN A 261 3.65 11.68 -0.41
CA ASN A 261 4.77 11.05 0.26
C ASN A 261 5.90 10.72 -0.73
N LYS A 262 7.15 11.09 -0.37
CA LYS A 262 8.34 10.91 -1.22
C LYS A 262 8.53 9.47 -1.71
N THR A 263 8.17 8.47 -0.89
CA THR A 263 8.28 7.06 -1.27
C THR A 263 7.07 6.56 -2.09
N ARG A 264 6.19 7.47 -2.52
CA ARG A 264 4.94 7.16 -3.21
C ARG A 264 4.71 7.98 -4.47
N LYS A 265 5.31 9.17 -4.57
CA LYS A 265 5.06 10.14 -5.63
C LYS A 265 6.02 10.01 -6.84
N ALA A 266 6.78 8.92 -6.96
CA ALA A 266 7.75 8.75 -8.04
C ALA A 266 7.13 8.91 -9.44
N PHE A 267 5.86 8.50 -9.63
CA PHE A 267 5.13 8.74 -10.86
C PHE A 267 4.97 10.24 -11.17
N LEU A 268 4.66 11.05 -10.15
CA LEU A 268 4.58 12.51 -10.29
C LEU A 268 5.94 13.11 -10.66
N ASP A 269 6.99 12.67 -9.97
CA ASP A 269 8.35 13.17 -10.24
C ASP A 269 8.79 12.85 -11.68
N CYS A 270 8.56 11.61 -12.14
CA CYS A 270 8.85 11.22 -13.52
C CYS A 270 8.04 12.02 -14.55
N LEU A 271 6.77 12.28 -14.29
CA LEU A 271 5.95 13.10 -15.21
C LEU A 271 6.47 14.55 -15.27
N LEU A 272 6.91 15.11 -14.16
CA LEU A 272 7.55 16.45 -14.14
C LEU A 272 8.84 16.46 -14.96
N ASP A 273 9.67 15.42 -14.85
CA ASP A 273 10.87 15.24 -15.67
C ASP A 273 10.55 15.09 -17.17
N MET A 274 9.36 14.59 -17.50
CA MET A 274 8.82 14.47 -18.86
C MET A 274 8.13 15.76 -19.37
N ASN A 275 8.30 16.89 -18.70
CA ASN A 275 7.68 18.18 -19.05
C ASN A 275 6.16 18.29 -18.74
N ALA A 276 5.64 17.51 -17.79
CA ALA A 276 4.25 17.65 -17.38
C ALA A 276 4.00 18.99 -16.68
N ASN A 277 2.93 19.67 -17.05
CA ASN A 277 2.47 20.91 -16.41
C ASN A 277 1.61 20.56 -15.20
N ILE A 278 2.26 20.36 -14.04
CA ILE A 278 1.62 20.02 -12.78
C ILE A 278 2.14 20.94 -11.68
N ASP A 279 1.24 21.70 -11.08
CA ASP A 279 1.54 22.55 -9.92
C ASP A 279 1.06 21.88 -8.62
N LEU A 280 1.90 21.92 -7.58
CA LEU A 280 1.56 21.49 -6.23
C LEU A 280 1.16 22.72 -5.41
N ALA A 281 -0.11 22.82 -5.08
CA ALA A 281 -0.67 23.87 -4.24
C ALA A 281 -1.02 23.35 -2.84
N ASN A 282 -1.11 24.24 -1.87
CA ASN A 282 -1.55 23.92 -0.51
C ASN A 282 -0.80 22.74 0.13
N ILE A 283 0.51 22.66 -0.08
CA ILE A 283 1.36 21.63 0.53
C ILE A 283 1.27 21.76 2.05
N ARG A 284 0.95 20.65 2.73
CA ARG A 284 0.81 20.61 4.19
C ARG A 284 1.03 19.21 4.73
N GLN A 285 1.17 19.12 6.04
CA GLN A 285 1.16 17.85 6.76
C GLN A 285 -0.25 17.47 7.18
N LEU A 286 -0.60 16.19 7.00
CA LEU A 286 -1.80 15.57 7.50
C LEU A 286 -1.38 14.39 8.39
N GLY A 287 -1.28 14.61 9.70
CA GLY A 287 -0.53 13.72 10.59
C GLY A 287 0.95 13.66 10.17
N ASN A 288 1.46 12.46 9.92
CA ASN A 288 2.83 12.25 9.44
C ASN A 288 2.90 12.03 7.90
N GLU A 289 1.85 12.34 7.14
CA GLU A 289 1.84 12.26 5.68
C GLU A 289 1.83 13.66 5.05
N GLU A 290 2.61 13.85 4.00
CA GLU A 290 2.55 15.06 3.19
C GLU A 290 1.40 14.98 2.19
N VAL A 291 0.66 16.07 2.03
CA VAL A 291 -0.44 16.20 1.07
C VAL A 291 -0.35 17.51 0.29
N ALA A 292 -0.88 17.50 -0.92
CA ALA A 292 -1.04 18.70 -1.73
C ALA A 292 -2.36 18.67 -2.52
N ASP A 293 -2.78 19.83 -2.99
CA ASP A 293 -3.71 19.94 -4.10
C ASP A 293 -2.88 19.96 -5.40
N LEU A 294 -3.21 19.11 -6.35
CA LEU A 294 -2.54 19.05 -7.65
C LEU A 294 -3.36 19.83 -8.69
N VAL A 295 -2.74 20.76 -9.38
CA VAL A 295 -3.33 21.44 -10.56
C VAL A 295 -2.61 20.91 -11.79
N ILE A 296 -3.33 20.21 -12.65
CA ILE A 296 -2.78 19.50 -13.82
C ILE A 296 -3.33 20.13 -15.09
N LYS A 297 -2.48 20.37 -16.09
CA LYS A 297 -2.86 20.90 -17.42
C LYS A 297 -2.37 19.98 -18.52
N SER A 298 -3.04 20.00 -19.66
CA SER A 298 -2.57 19.36 -20.90
C SER A 298 -1.10 19.65 -21.14
N SER A 299 -0.33 18.70 -21.59
CA SER A 299 1.12 18.84 -21.70
C SER A 299 1.67 18.09 -22.92
N ASP A 300 2.65 18.69 -23.56
CA ASP A 300 3.48 18.02 -24.57
C ASP A 300 4.62 17.30 -23.82
N LEU A 301 4.42 16.01 -23.61
CA LEU A 301 5.33 15.18 -22.81
C LEU A 301 6.51 14.67 -23.65
N PHE A 302 7.68 14.54 -23.01
CA PHE A 302 8.87 13.90 -23.57
C PHE A 302 8.95 12.42 -23.19
N PRO A 303 9.67 11.58 -24.00
CA PRO A 303 9.89 10.17 -23.67
C PRO A 303 10.52 9.98 -22.28
N ALA A 304 10.14 8.90 -21.62
CA ALA A 304 10.62 8.55 -20.29
C ALA A 304 11.84 7.63 -20.33
N LYS A 305 12.77 7.82 -19.37
CA LYS A 305 13.80 6.83 -19.07
C LYS A 305 13.74 6.49 -17.58
N ILE A 306 13.22 5.30 -17.27
CA ILE A 306 12.95 4.83 -15.91
C ILE A 306 14.00 3.83 -15.47
N MET A 307 14.71 4.14 -14.39
CA MET A 307 15.76 3.31 -13.82
C MET A 307 15.19 2.34 -12.77
N GLU A 308 15.85 1.19 -12.59
CA GLU A 308 15.43 0.11 -11.69
C GLU A 308 15.20 0.57 -10.24
N ASP A 309 16.01 1.48 -9.74
CA ASP A 309 15.99 1.92 -8.33
C ASP A 309 14.71 2.67 -7.91
N ILE A 310 14.02 3.33 -8.86
CA ILE A 310 12.76 4.03 -8.60
C ILE A 310 11.51 3.16 -8.81
N VAL A 311 11.66 2.03 -9.52
CA VAL A 311 10.53 1.12 -9.84
C VAL A 311 9.73 0.66 -8.62
N PRO A 312 10.32 0.35 -7.46
CA PRO A 312 9.54 -0.01 -6.27
C PRO A 312 8.52 1.05 -5.84
N ASN A 313 8.79 2.33 -6.12
CA ASN A 313 7.92 3.46 -5.80
C ASN A 313 6.94 3.83 -6.93
N LEU A 314 7.08 3.19 -8.12
CA LEU A 314 6.24 3.34 -9.31
C LEU A 314 5.34 2.14 -9.59
N ILE A 315 5.57 1.02 -8.91
CA ILE A 315 5.12 -0.32 -9.31
C ILE A 315 3.61 -0.42 -9.59
N ASP A 316 2.80 0.38 -8.92
CA ASP A 316 1.35 0.35 -9.09
C ASP A 316 0.88 1.28 -10.22
N GLU A 317 1.65 2.29 -10.58
CA GLU A 317 1.36 3.24 -11.64
C GLU A 317 2.00 2.86 -12.99
N LEU A 318 2.94 1.89 -13.04
CA LEU A 318 3.62 1.49 -14.27
C LEU A 318 2.67 1.10 -15.41
N PRO A 319 1.57 0.34 -15.21
CA PRO A 319 0.66 0.05 -16.31
C PRO A 319 0.05 1.31 -16.95
N LEU A 320 -0.31 2.31 -16.14
CA LEU A 320 -0.77 3.60 -16.63
C LEU A 320 0.36 4.37 -17.31
N PHE A 321 1.57 4.27 -16.76
CA PHE A 321 2.74 4.93 -17.32
C PHE A 321 3.09 4.40 -18.72
N PHE A 322 3.03 3.07 -18.92
CA PHE A 322 3.21 2.47 -20.25
C PHE A 322 2.18 2.98 -21.26
N LEU A 323 0.92 3.13 -20.82
CA LEU A 323 -0.13 3.71 -21.68
C LEU A 323 0.19 5.17 -22.04
N ILE A 324 0.58 6.01 -21.07
CA ILE A 324 0.96 7.41 -21.36
C ILE A 324 2.16 7.43 -22.30
N ALA A 325 3.20 6.66 -22.03
CA ALA A 325 4.40 6.59 -22.86
C ALA A 325 4.09 6.17 -24.31
N SER A 326 3.11 5.27 -24.52
CA SER A 326 2.70 4.84 -25.86
C SER A 326 2.01 5.91 -26.70
N LEU A 327 1.64 7.04 -26.10
CA LEU A 327 0.99 8.18 -26.77
C LEU A 327 1.96 9.35 -27.01
N ILE A 328 3.24 9.19 -26.66
CA ILE A 328 4.27 10.22 -26.76
C ILE A 328 5.17 9.88 -27.95
N GLU A 329 5.51 10.88 -28.75
CA GLU A 329 6.45 10.72 -29.86
C GLU A 329 7.86 10.43 -29.34
N GLY A 330 8.50 9.36 -29.85
CA GLY A 330 9.83 8.91 -29.47
C GLY A 330 9.82 7.60 -28.69
N GLU A 331 10.96 7.22 -28.15
CA GLU A 331 11.18 5.94 -27.46
C GLU A 331 11.29 6.15 -25.95
N SER A 332 10.48 5.44 -25.18
CA SER A 332 10.56 5.40 -23.72
C SER A 332 11.13 4.07 -23.24
N GLU A 333 12.01 4.11 -22.24
CA GLU A 333 12.73 2.96 -21.69
C GLU A 333 12.36 2.75 -20.21
N PHE A 334 12.03 1.51 -19.85
CA PHE A 334 11.67 1.12 -18.49
C PHE A 334 12.49 -0.10 -18.05
N ASN A 335 13.28 0.04 -17.00
CA ASN A 335 14.16 -1.00 -16.48
C ASN A 335 13.64 -1.60 -15.17
N GLY A 336 14.05 -2.84 -14.82
CA GLY A 336 13.75 -3.46 -13.52
C GLY A 336 12.29 -3.91 -13.32
N LEU A 337 11.60 -4.33 -14.36
CA LEU A 337 10.15 -4.60 -14.37
C LEU A 337 9.73 -5.98 -13.85
N SER A 338 10.67 -6.86 -13.47
CA SER A 338 10.42 -8.27 -13.13
C SER A 338 9.33 -8.46 -12.05
N GLU A 339 9.24 -7.56 -11.07
CA GLU A 339 8.25 -7.62 -10.00
C GLU A 339 6.79 -7.42 -10.46
N LEU A 340 6.55 -6.87 -11.66
CA LEU A 340 5.20 -6.75 -12.23
C LEU A 340 4.58 -8.11 -12.57
N LYS A 341 5.41 -9.13 -12.84
CA LYS A 341 4.97 -10.50 -13.11
C LYS A 341 4.35 -11.18 -11.87
N HIS A 342 4.63 -10.68 -10.66
CA HIS A 342 4.28 -11.31 -9.37
C HIS A 342 3.21 -10.54 -8.58
N LYS A 343 2.36 -9.77 -9.25
CA LYS A 343 1.23 -9.03 -8.61
C LYS A 343 -0.06 -9.85 -8.64
N GLU A 344 -1.22 -9.19 -8.60
CA GLU A 344 -2.55 -9.82 -8.72
C GLU A 344 -2.74 -10.58 -10.04
N SER A 345 -2.03 -10.12 -11.07
CA SER A 345 -1.88 -10.71 -12.40
C SER A 345 -0.47 -10.43 -12.89
N ASP A 346 -0.03 -11.10 -13.95
CA ASP A 346 1.20 -10.72 -14.68
C ASP A 346 0.93 -9.42 -15.44
N ARG A 347 1.12 -8.28 -14.73
CA ARG A 347 0.84 -6.95 -15.26
C ARG A 347 1.72 -6.62 -16.46
N LEU A 348 2.98 -7.11 -16.49
CA LEU A 348 3.92 -6.83 -17.56
C LEU A 348 3.47 -7.48 -18.87
N SER A 349 3.28 -8.79 -18.88
CA SER A 349 2.87 -9.52 -20.08
C SER A 349 1.50 -9.08 -20.60
N ILE A 350 0.56 -8.78 -19.69
CA ILE A 350 -0.77 -8.28 -20.06
C ILE A 350 -0.67 -6.91 -20.74
N MET A 351 0.13 -5.97 -20.20
CA MET A 351 0.29 -4.65 -20.80
C MET A 351 0.99 -4.71 -22.15
N ILE A 352 2.07 -5.50 -22.28
CA ILE A 352 2.74 -5.71 -23.59
C ILE A 352 1.75 -6.21 -24.62
N ASN A 353 1.01 -7.28 -24.32
CA ASN A 353 0.02 -7.85 -25.24
C ASN A 353 -1.08 -6.84 -25.64
N ASN A 354 -1.52 -5.99 -24.71
CA ASN A 354 -2.54 -5.00 -24.98
C ASN A 354 -2.01 -3.86 -25.85
N LEU A 355 -0.81 -3.36 -25.59
CA LEU A 355 -0.17 -2.32 -26.38
C LEU A 355 0.11 -2.79 -27.81
N GLN A 356 0.61 -4.03 -27.97
CA GLN A 356 0.81 -4.64 -29.29
C GLN A 356 -0.49 -4.78 -30.11
N LYS A 357 -1.63 -5.08 -29.46
CA LYS A 357 -2.95 -5.10 -30.11
C LYS A 357 -3.45 -3.71 -30.53
N LEU A 358 -2.85 -2.67 -30.01
CA LEU A 358 -3.10 -1.26 -30.39
C LEU A 358 -2.05 -0.75 -31.37
N ASP A 359 -1.28 -1.65 -32.01
CA ASP A 359 -0.22 -1.36 -32.97
C ASP A 359 0.92 -0.50 -32.38
N VAL A 360 1.11 -0.52 -31.04
CA VAL A 360 2.26 0.09 -30.38
C VAL A 360 3.46 -0.83 -30.50
N GLU A 361 4.59 -0.32 -30.99
CA GLU A 361 5.84 -1.06 -31.03
C GLU A 361 6.39 -1.22 -29.59
N VAL A 362 6.51 -2.46 -29.12
CA VAL A 362 7.01 -2.79 -27.77
C VAL A 362 8.06 -3.88 -27.89
N GLN A 363 9.25 -3.61 -27.37
CA GLN A 363 10.35 -4.58 -27.27
C GLN A 363 10.54 -4.94 -25.79
N LEU A 364 10.61 -6.24 -25.49
CA LEU A 364 10.97 -6.75 -24.18
C LEU A 364 12.38 -7.34 -24.25
N ASN A 365 13.33 -6.72 -23.55
CA ASN A 365 14.66 -7.27 -23.38
C ASN A 365 14.67 -8.02 -22.05
N GLU A 366 14.91 -9.34 -22.09
CA GLU A 366 15.14 -10.15 -20.89
C GLU A 366 16.65 -10.20 -20.63
N ASP A 367 17.08 -9.73 -19.44
CA ASP A 367 18.46 -9.85 -18.95
C ASP A 367 18.74 -11.26 -18.42
#